data_8b40194d226f31e63a0c7a8008e88606
#
_entry.id   8b40194d226f31e63a0c7a8008e88606
#
_cell.length_a   1.000
_cell.length_b   1.000
_cell.length_c   1.000
_cell.angle_alpha   90.00
_cell.angle_beta   90.00
_cell.angle_gamma   90.00
#
_symmetry.space_group_name_H-M   'P 1'
#
loop_
_entity.id
_entity.type
_entity.pdbx_description
1 polymer ?
#
loop_
_entity_poly.entity_id
_entity_poly.type
_entity_poly.pdbx_seq_one_letter_code
_entity_poly.pdbx_strand_id
1 'polypeptide(L)'
;TSSCFRQAAEEYGYKAQNFIIYPIKVNQMRPVVEEIISHGKKFNLGLEAGSKPELHAVIAINSDSDSLIICNGYKDESYIELALLAQKMGKRIFLVVEKMNELKLIAKMAKQLNVMPNIGIRIKLASSGSGKWEDSGGDASKFGLSSSELLEALDFLESKGLKDCLKLIHFHIGSQVTKIRRIKTALREASQFYVQLHAMGFKVEFVDIGGGLGVDYD
;
A
#
# COMPACT_ATOMS: atom_id res chain seq x y z
N THR A 1 16.25 2.15 9.59
CA THR A 1 15.45 1.17 8.81
C THR A 1 15.95 1.11 7.36
N SER A 2 15.97 2.22 6.60
CA SER A 2 16.38 2.23 5.17
C SER A 2 17.77 1.66 4.94
N SER A 3 18.75 2.02 5.75
CA SER A 3 20.12 1.49 5.66
C SER A 3 20.19 -0.02 5.83
N CYS A 4 19.40 -0.59 6.75
CA CYS A 4 19.35 -2.04 6.96
C CYS A 4 18.74 -2.77 5.75
N PHE A 5 17.68 -2.21 5.15
CA PHE A 5 17.10 -2.77 3.91
C PHE A 5 18.08 -2.70 2.75
N ARG A 6 18.81 -1.58 2.59
CA ARG A 6 19.85 -1.44 1.56
C ARG A 6 20.97 -2.43 1.73
N GLN A 7 21.50 -2.55 2.94
CA GLN A 7 22.55 -3.52 3.26
C GLN A 7 22.11 -4.95 2.94
N ALA A 8 20.89 -5.34 3.36
CA ALA A 8 20.35 -6.66 3.06
C ALA A 8 20.17 -6.86 1.54
N ALA A 9 19.68 -5.85 0.82
CA ALA A 9 19.54 -5.94 -0.63
C ALA A 9 20.89 -6.16 -1.33
N GLU A 10 21.92 -5.46 -0.90
CA GLU A 10 23.30 -5.63 -1.42
C GLU A 10 23.83 -7.04 -1.11
N GLU A 11 23.67 -7.51 0.14
CA GLU A 11 24.11 -8.83 0.59
C GLU A 11 23.49 -9.98 -0.23
N TYR A 12 22.20 -9.87 -0.56
CA TYR A 12 21.47 -10.91 -1.31
C TYR A 12 21.39 -10.63 -2.82
N GLY A 13 22.07 -9.59 -3.34
CA GLY A 13 22.04 -9.23 -4.76
C GLY A 13 20.68 -8.79 -5.27
N TYR A 14 19.80 -8.30 -4.37
CA TYR A 14 18.46 -7.83 -4.70
C TYR A 14 18.54 -6.43 -5.32
N LYS A 15 18.03 -6.30 -6.56
CA LYS A 15 18.21 -5.07 -7.37
C LYS A 15 17.03 -4.12 -7.35
N ALA A 16 15.89 -4.53 -6.77
CA ALA A 16 14.73 -3.64 -6.72
C ALA A 16 14.91 -2.52 -5.71
N GLN A 17 14.26 -1.38 -5.98
CA GLN A 17 14.29 -0.23 -5.11
C GLN A 17 13.48 -0.48 -3.83
N ASN A 18 13.97 0.07 -2.72
CA ASN A 18 13.25 0.13 -1.46
C ASN A 18 12.67 1.53 -1.29
N PHE A 19 11.40 1.58 -0.88
CA PHE A 19 10.69 2.82 -0.56
C PHE A 19 10.29 2.79 0.91
N ILE A 20 10.38 3.93 1.58
CA ILE A 20 9.83 4.13 2.91
C ILE A 20 8.57 4.97 2.79
N ILE A 21 7.47 4.49 3.32
CA ILE A 21 6.19 5.20 3.28
C ILE A 21 5.85 5.64 4.70
N TYR A 22 5.71 6.94 4.91
CA TYR A 22 5.33 7.49 6.21
C TYR A 22 3.82 7.72 6.28
N PRO A 23 3.10 7.02 7.16
CA PRO A 23 1.67 7.23 7.37
C PRO A 23 1.46 8.50 8.19
N ILE A 24 0.86 9.53 7.60
CA ILE A 24 0.72 10.83 8.27
C ILE A 24 -0.16 10.79 9.51
N LYS A 25 -1.04 9.80 9.64
CA LYS A 25 -1.87 9.59 10.85
C LYS A 25 -1.06 9.42 12.13
N VAL A 26 0.21 9.00 12.04
CA VAL A 26 1.10 8.82 13.21
C VAL A 26 1.41 10.17 13.87
N ASN A 27 1.79 11.14 13.07
CA ASN A 27 1.90 12.54 13.47
C ASN A 27 1.72 13.42 12.22
N GLN A 28 0.58 14.10 12.12
CA GLN A 28 0.21 14.92 10.98
C GLN A 28 0.50 16.42 11.17
N MET A 29 1.28 16.77 12.21
CA MET A 29 1.73 18.15 12.37
C MET A 29 2.60 18.57 11.19
N ARG A 30 2.20 19.64 10.51
CA ARG A 30 2.85 20.10 9.28
C ARG A 30 4.37 20.21 9.40
N PRO A 31 4.96 20.86 10.43
CA PRO A 31 6.42 20.95 10.56
C PRO A 31 7.10 19.58 10.63
N VAL A 32 6.47 18.61 11.31
CA VAL A 32 7.01 17.24 11.43
C VAL A 32 7.02 16.55 10.10
N VAL A 33 5.93 16.63 9.34
CA VAL A 33 5.82 15.98 8.02
C VAL A 33 6.77 16.63 7.02
N GLU A 34 6.89 17.97 7.01
CA GLU A 34 7.85 18.69 6.16
C GLU A 34 9.30 18.28 6.44
N GLU A 35 9.64 18.11 7.71
CA GLU A 35 10.98 17.67 8.13
C GLU A 35 11.25 16.23 7.69
N ILE A 36 10.28 15.33 7.85
CA ILE A 36 10.37 13.93 7.38
C ILE A 36 10.55 13.88 5.86
N ILE A 37 9.80 14.67 5.10
CA ILE A 37 9.93 14.74 3.64
C ILE A 37 11.33 15.24 3.25
N SER A 38 11.76 16.34 3.86
CA SER A 38 13.05 16.97 3.57
C SER A 38 14.22 15.99 3.74
N HIS A 39 14.26 15.28 4.87
CA HIS A 39 15.30 14.31 5.18
C HIS A 39 15.13 12.97 4.48
N GLY A 40 13.89 12.64 4.12
CA GLY A 40 13.52 11.35 3.53
C GLY A 40 13.80 11.21 2.03
N LYS A 41 13.99 12.31 1.29
CA LYS A 41 14.21 12.28 -0.18
C LYS A 41 15.28 11.29 -0.62
N LYS A 42 16.42 11.28 0.06
CA LYS A 42 17.54 10.36 -0.23
C LYS A 42 17.24 8.88 0.02
N PHE A 43 16.10 8.57 0.59
CA PHE A 43 15.65 7.22 0.93
C PHE A 43 14.39 6.80 0.16
N ASN A 44 14.04 7.49 -0.91
CA ASN A 44 12.79 7.27 -1.67
C ASN A 44 11.56 7.32 -0.75
N LEU A 45 11.45 8.37 0.07
CA LEU A 45 10.34 8.53 0.99
C LEU A 45 9.05 8.85 0.23
N GLY A 46 7.99 8.12 0.57
CA GLY A 46 6.61 8.42 0.20
C GLY A 46 5.74 8.69 1.43
N LEU A 47 4.48 9.02 1.20
CA LEU A 47 3.50 9.28 2.24
C LEU A 47 2.30 8.35 2.10
N GLU A 48 1.69 7.98 3.24
CA GLU A 48 0.41 7.27 3.26
C GLU A 48 -0.69 8.20 3.77
N ALA A 49 -1.84 8.16 3.09
CA ALA A 49 -3.09 8.78 3.52
C ALA A 49 -4.16 7.70 3.72
N GLY A 50 -4.73 7.62 4.91
CA GLY A 50 -5.78 6.66 5.26
C GLY A 50 -7.20 7.26 5.21
N SER A 51 -7.33 8.54 4.85
CA SER A 51 -8.59 9.26 4.75
C SER A 51 -8.52 10.40 3.74
N LYS A 52 -9.67 10.88 3.30
CA LYS A 52 -9.74 12.02 2.36
C LYS A 52 -9.10 13.30 2.92
N PRO A 53 -9.32 13.73 4.19
CA PRO A 53 -8.61 14.87 4.76
C PRO A 53 -7.08 14.69 4.78
N GLU A 54 -6.60 13.50 5.11
CA GLU A 54 -5.17 13.20 5.04
C GLU A 54 -4.63 13.30 3.61
N LEU A 55 -5.38 12.83 2.62
CA LEU A 55 -4.96 12.95 1.22
C LEU A 55 -4.85 14.41 0.78
N HIS A 56 -5.78 15.29 1.19
CA HIS A 56 -5.65 16.73 0.95
C HIS A 56 -4.36 17.30 1.53
N ALA A 57 -4.05 16.94 2.78
CA ALA A 57 -2.82 17.39 3.44
C ALA A 57 -1.56 16.88 2.69
N VAL A 58 -1.55 15.60 2.33
CA VAL A 58 -0.45 14.97 1.59
C VAL A 58 -0.22 15.64 0.23
N ILE A 59 -1.28 15.88 -0.54
CA ILE A 59 -1.18 16.54 -1.85
C ILE A 59 -0.63 17.95 -1.70
N ALA A 60 -1.05 18.68 -0.66
CA ALA A 60 -0.61 20.06 -0.43
C ALA A 60 0.87 20.17 0.00
N ILE A 61 1.35 19.20 0.79
CA ILE A 61 2.72 19.23 1.33
C ILE A 61 3.72 18.57 0.36
N ASN A 62 3.33 17.49 -0.30
CA ASN A 62 4.23 16.70 -1.14
C ASN A 62 4.42 17.37 -2.52
N SER A 63 5.46 18.18 -2.66
CA SER A 63 5.83 18.82 -3.92
C SER A 63 6.51 17.89 -4.91
N ASP A 64 7.07 16.76 -4.45
CA ASP A 64 7.81 15.81 -5.28
C ASP A 64 6.83 14.92 -6.07
N SER A 65 6.89 14.95 -7.40
CA SER A 65 6.06 14.14 -8.28
C SER A 65 6.44 12.66 -8.27
N ASP A 66 7.70 12.34 -7.97
CA ASP A 66 8.22 10.97 -7.99
C ASP A 66 7.96 10.23 -6.67
N SER A 67 7.67 10.98 -5.61
CA SER A 67 7.32 10.44 -4.30
C SER A 67 6.00 9.66 -4.35
N LEU A 68 5.99 8.46 -3.79
CA LEU A 68 4.80 7.62 -3.74
C LEU A 68 3.77 8.18 -2.75
N ILE A 69 2.51 8.16 -3.14
CA ILE A 69 1.38 8.41 -2.24
C ILE A 69 0.53 7.15 -2.20
N ILE A 70 0.45 6.52 -1.04
CA ILE A 70 -0.34 5.31 -0.82
C ILE A 70 -1.65 5.68 -0.15
N CYS A 71 -2.76 5.40 -0.83
CA CYS A 71 -4.12 5.65 -0.34
C CYS A 71 -4.70 4.36 0.25
N ASN A 72 -4.56 4.20 1.57
CA ASN A 72 -5.17 3.12 2.36
C ASN A 72 -6.51 3.56 2.97
N GLY A 73 -7.12 2.70 3.79
CA GLY A 73 -8.40 2.97 4.46
C GLY A 73 -9.61 2.88 3.53
N TYR A 74 -10.80 3.08 4.08
CA TYR A 74 -12.04 3.06 3.30
C TYR A 74 -12.15 4.28 2.40
N LYS A 75 -12.50 4.03 1.13
CA LYS A 75 -12.58 5.06 0.10
C LYS A 75 -14.02 5.20 -0.39
N ASP A 76 -14.57 6.38 -0.17
CA ASP A 76 -15.79 6.81 -0.83
C ASP A 76 -15.49 7.37 -2.24
N GLU A 77 -16.53 7.70 -2.98
CA GLU A 77 -16.43 8.22 -4.33
C GLU A 77 -15.58 9.50 -4.39
N SER A 78 -15.76 10.41 -3.42
CA SER A 78 -15.04 11.68 -3.38
C SER A 78 -13.56 11.53 -3.00
N TYR A 79 -13.19 10.52 -2.21
CA TYR A 79 -11.80 10.19 -1.93
C TYR A 79 -11.11 9.64 -3.20
N ILE A 80 -11.78 8.72 -3.90
CA ILE A 80 -11.27 8.13 -5.15
C ILE A 80 -11.11 9.21 -6.22
N GLU A 81 -12.11 10.09 -6.37
CA GLU A 81 -12.07 11.20 -7.31
C GLU A 81 -10.86 12.11 -7.06
N LEU A 82 -10.66 12.53 -5.81
CA LEU A 82 -9.51 13.35 -5.41
C LEU A 82 -8.18 12.68 -5.77
N ALA A 83 -8.04 11.40 -5.46
CA ALA A 83 -6.83 10.63 -5.77
C ALA A 83 -6.56 10.56 -7.28
N LEU A 84 -7.58 10.27 -8.08
CA LEU A 84 -7.46 10.19 -9.54
C LEU A 84 -7.16 11.56 -10.18
N LEU A 85 -7.76 12.63 -9.67
CA LEU A 85 -7.45 14.01 -10.12
C LEU A 85 -6.01 14.37 -9.79
N ALA A 86 -5.53 14.06 -8.58
CA ALA A 86 -4.14 14.31 -8.21
C ALA A 86 -3.17 13.44 -9.05
N GLN A 87 -3.54 12.20 -9.40
CA GLN A 87 -2.77 11.39 -10.33
C GLN A 87 -2.72 12.03 -11.73
N LYS A 88 -3.84 12.58 -12.20
CA LYS A 88 -3.89 13.32 -13.47
C LYS A 88 -3.03 14.59 -13.48
N MET A 89 -2.82 15.18 -12.30
CA MET A 89 -1.89 16.30 -12.09
C MET A 89 -0.42 15.88 -11.98
N GLY A 90 -0.12 14.61 -12.20
CA GLY A 90 1.25 14.07 -12.19
C GLY A 90 1.73 13.51 -10.84
N LYS A 91 0.86 13.38 -9.84
CA LYS A 91 1.22 12.70 -8.58
C LYS A 91 1.24 11.19 -8.76
N ARG A 92 2.20 10.52 -8.13
CA ARG A 92 2.34 9.07 -8.17
C ARG A 92 1.52 8.41 -7.07
N ILE A 93 0.21 8.25 -7.32
CA ILE A 93 -0.78 7.76 -6.34
C ILE A 93 -1.12 6.30 -6.59
N PHE A 94 -1.25 5.52 -5.51
CA PHE A 94 -1.76 4.15 -5.51
C PHE A 94 -3.02 4.06 -4.65
N LEU A 95 -4.12 3.62 -5.25
CA LEU A 95 -5.38 3.35 -4.56
C LEU A 95 -5.38 1.89 -4.08
N VAL A 96 -5.17 1.67 -2.79
CA VAL A 96 -5.12 0.32 -2.21
C VAL A 96 -6.52 -0.14 -1.84
N VAL A 97 -7.03 -1.10 -2.57
CA VAL A 97 -8.38 -1.68 -2.41
C VAL A 97 -8.43 -2.55 -1.16
N GLU A 98 -9.39 -2.29 -0.30
CA GLU A 98 -9.68 -3.08 0.90
C GLU A 98 -11.01 -3.84 0.80
N LYS A 99 -11.88 -3.47 -0.16
CA LYS A 99 -13.20 -4.09 -0.43
C LYS A 99 -13.53 -4.05 -1.91
N MET A 100 -14.26 -5.04 -2.39
CA MET A 100 -14.72 -5.14 -3.79
C MET A 100 -15.50 -3.91 -4.28
N ASN A 101 -16.29 -3.28 -3.40
CA ASN A 101 -17.02 -2.06 -3.78
C ASN A 101 -16.10 -0.90 -4.13
N GLU A 102 -14.96 -0.77 -3.46
CA GLU A 102 -13.96 0.27 -3.80
C GLU A 102 -13.40 0.05 -5.20
N LEU A 103 -13.10 -1.20 -5.56
CA LEU A 103 -12.61 -1.53 -6.91
C LEU A 103 -13.62 -1.14 -8.00
N LYS A 104 -14.91 -1.40 -7.75
CA LYS A 104 -15.99 -1.01 -8.68
C LYS A 104 -16.10 0.52 -8.81
N LEU A 105 -15.96 1.26 -7.70
CA LEU A 105 -15.95 2.72 -7.70
C LEU A 105 -14.72 3.27 -8.43
N ILE A 106 -13.53 2.72 -8.19
CA ILE A 106 -12.30 3.12 -8.89
C ILE A 106 -12.47 2.94 -10.40
N ALA A 107 -12.97 1.79 -10.86
CA ALA A 107 -13.18 1.54 -12.28
C ALA A 107 -14.20 2.52 -12.91
N LYS A 108 -15.29 2.84 -12.19
CA LYS A 108 -16.30 3.83 -12.60
C LYS A 108 -15.66 5.21 -12.75
N MET A 109 -14.99 5.70 -11.70
CA MET A 109 -14.40 7.04 -11.67
C MET A 109 -13.23 7.18 -12.65
N ALA A 110 -12.39 6.16 -12.78
CA ALA A 110 -11.28 6.11 -13.73
C ALA A 110 -11.78 6.31 -15.18
N LYS A 111 -12.90 5.63 -15.53
CA LYS A 111 -13.55 5.81 -16.82
C LYS A 111 -14.11 7.21 -17.02
N GLN A 112 -14.79 7.77 -16.00
CA GLN A 112 -15.38 9.11 -16.06
C GLN A 112 -14.31 10.21 -16.22
N LEU A 113 -13.20 10.08 -15.50
CA LEU A 113 -12.11 11.06 -15.51
C LEU A 113 -11.08 10.81 -16.63
N ASN A 114 -11.23 9.72 -17.39
CA ASN A 114 -10.27 9.27 -18.40
C ASN A 114 -8.85 9.18 -17.83
N VAL A 115 -8.68 8.42 -16.76
CA VAL A 115 -7.40 8.19 -16.06
C VAL A 115 -7.19 6.69 -15.89
N MET A 116 -5.99 6.20 -16.18
CA MET A 116 -5.59 4.82 -15.84
C MET A 116 -5.08 4.78 -14.39
N PRO A 117 -5.82 4.16 -13.45
CA PRO A 117 -5.46 4.22 -12.04
C PRO A 117 -4.27 3.30 -11.72
N ASN A 118 -3.42 3.68 -10.75
CA ASN A 118 -2.52 2.72 -10.13
C ASN A 118 -3.28 2.06 -8.98
N ILE A 119 -3.56 0.78 -9.12
CA ILE A 119 -4.34 0.00 -8.15
C ILE A 119 -3.39 -0.84 -7.30
N GLY A 120 -3.58 -0.78 -6.00
CA GLY A 120 -3.08 -1.75 -5.05
C GLY A 120 -4.20 -2.64 -4.54
N ILE A 121 -3.90 -3.84 -4.09
CA ILE A 121 -4.86 -4.70 -3.39
C ILE A 121 -4.27 -5.07 -2.03
N ARG A 122 -5.03 -4.85 -0.96
CA ARG A 122 -4.71 -5.37 0.35
C ARG A 122 -5.19 -6.81 0.46
N ILE A 123 -4.27 -7.73 0.69
CA ILE A 123 -4.52 -9.16 0.87
C ILE A 123 -4.60 -9.53 2.34
N LYS A 124 -5.53 -10.43 2.69
CA LYS A 124 -5.55 -11.09 3.99
C LYS A 124 -4.56 -12.26 3.95
N LEU A 125 -3.66 -12.29 4.90
CA LEU A 125 -2.77 -13.44 5.09
C LEU A 125 -3.38 -14.40 6.10
N ALA A 126 -3.25 -15.71 5.87
CA ALA A 126 -3.67 -16.75 6.81
C ALA A 126 -2.78 -16.76 8.06
N SER A 127 -1.51 -16.34 7.93
CA SER A 127 -0.60 -16.14 9.03
C SER A 127 -1.04 -14.94 9.88
N SER A 128 -1.69 -15.21 11.02
CA SER A 128 -2.13 -14.17 11.95
C SER A 128 -0.95 -13.45 12.60
N GLY A 129 -1.02 -12.13 12.68
CA GLY A 129 -0.17 -11.34 13.56
C GLY A 129 -0.49 -11.64 15.04
N SER A 130 0.45 -11.40 15.96
CA SER A 130 0.16 -11.33 17.38
C SER A 130 0.54 -9.94 17.89
N GLY A 131 -0.34 -9.39 18.67
CA GLY A 131 -0.13 -8.12 19.34
C GLY A 131 -1.42 -7.75 20.06
N LYS A 132 -1.44 -6.63 20.80
CA LYS A 132 -2.65 -6.11 21.47
C LYS A 132 -3.86 -5.89 20.53
N TRP A 133 -3.68 -6.07 19.22
CA TRP A 133 -4.67 -5.89 18.15
C TRP A 133 -4.69 -7.12 17.23
N GLU A 134 -4.85 -8.32 17.81
CA GLU A 134 -4.94 -9.60 17.07
C GLU A 134 -6.03 -9.59 15.99
N ASP A 135 -7.10 -8.82 16.19
CA ASP A 135 -8.24 -8.69 15.26
C ASP A 135 -7.93 -7.93 13.96
N SER A 136 -6.73 -7.36 13.79
CA SER A 136 -6.36 -6.60 12.60
C SER A 136 -5.59 -7.40 11.53
N GLY A 137 -5.26 -8.66 11.82
CA GLY A 137 -4.54 -9.56 10.91
C GLY A 137 -5.21 -10.93 10.77
N GLY A 138 -4.84 -11.70 9.75
CA GLY A 138 -5.39 -13.04 9.48
C GLY A 138 -6.79 -13.02 8.84
N ASP A 139 -7.41 -14.20 8.71
CA ASP A 139 -8.74 -14.38 8.09
C ASP A 139 -9.86 -13.60 8.81
N ALA A 140 -9.71 -13.36 10.13
CA ALA A 140 -10.64 -12.56 10.92
C ALA A 140 -10.46 -11.04 10.72
N SER A 141 -9.45 -10.61 9.95
CA SER A 141 -9.22 -9.19 9.67
C SER A 141 -10.45 -8.56 8.99
N LYS A 142 -10.86 -7.40 9.52
CA LYS A 142 -11.91 -6.57 8.91
C LYS A 142 -11.47 -5.92 7.59
N PHE A 143 -10.17 -5.96 7.28
CA PHE A 143 -9.55 -5.23 6.17
C PHE A 143 -8.85 -6.17 5.21
N GLY A 144 -8.92 -5.84 3.93
CA GLY A 144 -8.30 -6.59 2.85
C GLY A 144 -9.20 -7.67 2.27
N LEU A 145 -8.81 -8.19 1.13
CA LEU A 145 -9.52 -9.23 0.39
C LEU A 145 -9.04 -10.62 0.85
N SER A 146 -9.98 -11.53 1.03
CA SER A 146 -9.69 -12.97 1.14
C SER A 146 -9.21 -13.52 -0.21
N SER A 147 -8.71 -14.76 -0.24
CA SER A 147 -8.25 -15.38 -1.49
C SER A 147 -9.36 -15.47 -2.54
N SER A 148 -10.61 -15.75 -2.12
CA SER A 148 -11.77 -15.80 -3.04
C SER A 148 -12.13 -14.41 -3.57
N GLU A 149 -12.16 -13.39 -2.71
CA GLU A 149 -12.39 -12.00 -3.12
C GLU A 149 -11.27 -11.47 -4.01
N LEU A 150 -10.02 -11.90 -3.78
CA LEU A 150 -8.91 -11.56 -4.67
C LEU A 150 -9.14 -12.10 -6.07
N LEU A 151 -9.52 -13.38 -6.22
CA LEU A 151 -9.82 -13.96 -7.53
C LEU A 151 -10.95 -13.21 -8.23
N GLU A 152 -12.04 -12.88 -7.51
CA GLU A 152 -13.13 -12.05 -8.05
C GLU A 152 -12.63 -10.67 -8.51
N ALA A 153 -11.71 -10.07 -7.75
CA ALA A 153 -11.12 -8.78 -8.10
C ALA A 153 -10.26 -8.87 -9.38
N LEU A 154 -9.49 -9.96 -9.53
CA LEU A 154 -8.66 -10.18 -10.72
C LEU A 154 -9.52 -10.36 -11.97
N ASP A 155 -10.57 -11.18 -11.91
CA ASP A 155 -11.54 -11.39 -13.00
C ASP A 155 -12.23 -10.07 -13.37
N PHE A 156 -12.60 -9.28 -12.36
CA PHE A 156 -13.19 -7.96 -12.58
C PHE A 156 -12.21 -7.02 -13.31
N LEU A 157 -10.95 -6.95 -12.89
CA LEU A 157 -9.93 -6.12 -13.53
C LEU A 157 -9.71 -6.52 -14.99
N GLU A 158 -9.64 -7.81 -15.28
CA GLU A 158 -9.52 -8.32 -16.65
C GLU A 158 -10.74 -7.94 -17.50
N SER A 159 -11.95 -8.14 -16.96
CA SER A 159 -13.21 -7.82 -17.67
C SER A 159 -13.37 -6.33 -18.00
N LYS A 160 -12.70 -5.45 -17.24
CA LYS A 160 -12.73 -3.99 -17.42
C LYS A 160 -11.53 -3.46 -18.22
N GLY A 161 -10.60 -4.31 -18.64
CA GLY A 161 -9.37 -3.89 -19.31
C GLY A 161 -8.41 -3.14 -18.40
N LEU A 162 -8.48 -3.39 -17.08
CA LEU A 162 -7.67 -2.74 -16.06
C LEU A 162 -6.58 -3.69 -15.48
N LYS A 163 -6.30 -4.79 -16.16
CA LYS A 163 -5.30 -5.77 -15.72
C LYS A 163 -3.95 -5.13 -15.42
N ASP A 164 -3.47 -4.29 -16.33
CA ASP A 164 -2.17 -3.60 -16.20
C ASP A 164 -2.20 -2.47 -15.15
N CYS A 165 -3.36 -2.15 -14.59
CA CYS A 165 -3.50 -1.17 -13.51
C CYS A 165 -3.16 -1.73 -12.13
N LEU A 166 -3.21 -3.06 -11.95
CA LEU A 166 -2.79 -3.70 -10.71
C LEU A 166 -1.27 -3.68 -10.60
N LYS A 167 -0.77 -2.79 -9.75
CA LYS A 167 0.66 -2.51 -9.60
C LYS A 167 1.22 -2.87 -8.24
N LEU A 168 0.37 -3.01 -7.22
CA LEU A 168 0.79 -3.15 -5.84
C LEU A 168 -0.04 -4.19 -5.11
N ILE A 169 0.62 -5.03 -4.30
CA ILE A 169 -0.02 -5.80 -3.25
C ILE A 169 0.42 -5.28 -1.90
N HIS A 170 -0.52 -5.18 -0.97
CA HIS A 170 -0.30 -4.71 0.40
C HIS A 170 -0.79 -5.74 1.40
N PHE A 171 -0.07 -5.88 2.50
CA PHE A 171 -0.54 -6.59 3.68
C PHE A 171 -0.06 -5.91 4.95
N HIS A 172 -0.77 -6.16 6.05
CA HIS A 172 -0.39 -5.63 7.36
C HIS A 172 -0.57 -6.72 8.42
N ILE A 173 0.49 -7.02 9.15
CA ILE A 173 0.52 -8.13 10.11
C ILE A 173 0.17 -7.72 11.55
N GLY A 174 -0.16 -6.46 11.76
CA GLY A 174 -0.51 -5.91 13.07
C GLY A 174 0.47 -4.89 13.58
N SER A 175 0.38 -4.57 14.86
CA SER A 175 1.19 -3.57 15.55
C SER A 175 2.05 -4.22 16.63
N GLN A 176 3.23 -3.63 16.91
CA GLN A 176 4.17 -4.11 17.94
C GLN A 176 4.56 -5.58 17.75
N VAL A 177 4.90 -5.96 16.51
CA VAL A 177 5.34 -7.30 16.15
C VAL A 177 6.81 -7.45 16.50
N THR A 178 7.10 -8.12 17.60
CA THR A 178 8.47 -8.34 18.12
C THR A 178 9.09 -9.63 17.62
N LYS A 179 8.28 -10.60 17.14
CA LYS A 179 8.76 -11.93 16.72
C LYS A 179 9.12 -11.93 15.22
N ILE A 180 10.41 -11.89 14.90
CA ILE A 180 10.94 -11.95 13.51
C ILE A 180 10.37 -13.14 12.71
N ARG A 181 10.15 -14.30 13.35
CA ARG A 181 9.56 -15.46 12.69
C ARG A 181 8.21 -15.15 12.03
N ARG A 182 7.38 -14.32 12.65
CA ARG A 182 6.08 -13.93 12.10
C ARG A 182 6.22 -13.05 10.87
N ILE A 183 7.14 -12.10 10.91
CA ILE A 183 7.46 -11.27 9.75
C ILE A 183 7.93 -12.14 8.58
N LYS A 184 8.83 -13.10 8.84
CA LYS A 184 9.31 -14.04 7.80
C LYS A 184 8.19 -14.93 7.25
N THR A 185 7.26 -15.39 8.09
CA THR A 185 6.12 -16.20 7.64
C THR A 185 5.18 -15.40 6.77
N ALA A 186 4.83 -14.18 7.18
CA ALA A 186 3.99 -13.28 6.39
C ALA A 186 4.61 -12.91 5.03
N LEU A 187 5.91 -12.61 5.02
CA LEU A 187 6.64 -12.34 3.78
C LEU A 187 6.65 -13.53 2.83
N ARG A 188 6.84 -14.76 3.37
CA ARG A 188 6.80 -15.98 2.56
C ARG A 188 5.43 -16.19 1.92
N GLU A 189 4.35 -15.98 2.68
CA GLU A 189 2.99 -16.09 2.19
C GLU A 189 2.69 -15.01 1.13
N ALA A 190 3.02 -13.75 1.41
CA ALA A 190 2.86 -12.66 0.45
C ALA A 190 3.65 -12.88 -0.85
N SER A 191 4.84 -13.46 -0.76
CA SER A 191 5.65 -13.81 -1.94
C SER A 191 4.97 -14.87 -2.81
N GLN A 192 4.19 -15.79 -2.23
CA GLN A 192 3.41 -16.76 -3.01
C GLN A 192 2.30 -16.06 -3.80
N PHE A 193 1.58 -15.11 -3.18
CA PHE A 193 0.60 -14.28 -3.90
C PHE A 193 1.26 -13.52 -5.07
N TYR A 194 2.40 -12.90 -4.81
CA TYR A 194 3.15 -12.16 -5.83
C TYR A 194 3.50 -13.06 -7.03
N VAL A 195 4.07 -14.24 -6.78
CA VAL A 195 4.44 -15.21 -7.84
C VAL A 195 3.22 -15.68 -8.61
N GLN A 196 2.11 -16.00 -7.92
CA GLN A 196 0.87 -16.43 -8.57
C GLN A 196 0.27 -15.34 -9.45
N LEU A 197 0.24 -14.09 -8.99
CA LEU A 197 -0.24 -12.96 -9.79
C LEU A 197 0.60 -12.79 -11.07
N HIS A 198 1.91 -12.92 -10.98
CA HIS A 198 2.78 -12.89 -12.16
C HIS A 198 2.52 -14.08 -13.09
N ALA A 199 2.31 -15.29 -12.58
CA ALA A 199 1.94 -16.46 -13.38
C ALA A 199 0.60 -16.28 -14.11
N MET A 200 -0.33 -15.52 -13.51
CA MET A 200 -1.62 -15.14 -14.14
C MET A 200 -1.47 -13.95 -15.11
N GLY A 201 -0.27 -13.41 -15.27
CA GLY A 201 0.04 -12.33 -16.21
C GLY A 201 -0.26 -10.93 -15.69
N PHE A 202 -0.45 -10.75 -14.37
CA PHE A 202 -0.52 -9.43 -13.74
C PHE A 202 0.90 -8.90 -13.51
N LYS A 203 1.12 -7.62 -13.81
CA LYS A 203 2.44 -6.97 -13.70
C LYS A 203 2.54 -6.19 -12.38
N VAL A 204 2.49 -6.90 -11.25
CA VAL A 204 2.65 -6.28 -9.94
C VAL A 204 4.11 -5.83 -9.78
N GLU A 205 4.30 -4.55 -9.49
CA GLU A 205 5.62 -3.91 -9.39
C GLU A 205 6.05 -3.71 -7.93
N PHE A 206 5.09 -3.61 -6.99
CA PHE A 206 5.33 -3.26 -5.60
C PHE A 206 4.74 -4.28 -4.65
N VAL A 207 5.52 -4.60 -3.62
CA VAL A 207 5.04 -5.34 -2.44
C VAL A 207 5.18 -4.40 -1.23
N ASP A 208 4.04 -3.92 -0.73
CA ASP A 208 3.96 -3.11 0.48
C ASP A 208 3.74 -4.03 1.68
N ILE A 209 4.76 -4.15 2.50
CA ILE A 209 4.79 -5.05 3.66
C ILE A 209 4.13 -4.47 4.91
N GLY A 210 3.53 -3.29 4.79
CA GLY A 210 2.95 -2.58 5.92
C GLY A 210 4.01 -2.13 6.94
N GLY A 211 3.56 -1.98 8.16
CA GLY A 211 4.42 -1.58 9.27
C GLY A 211 4.22 -2.47 10.50
N GLY A 212 4.33 -1.87 11.68
CA GLY A 212 4.03 -2.54 12.94
C GLY A 212 5.20 -3.28 13.54
N LEU A 213 6.43 -3.01 13.13
CA LEU A 213 7.62 -3.51 13.81
C LEU A 213 7.62 -3.03 15.27
N GLY A 214 8.03 -3.91 16.19
CA GLY A 214 8.10 -3.60 17.60
C GLY A 214 9.10 -2.47 17.88
N VAL A 215 8.70 -1.53 18.68
CA VAL A 215 9.54 -0.44 19.22
C VAL A 215 9.59 -0.59 20.71
N ASP A 216 10.81 -0.52 21.25
CA ASP A 216 11.05 -0.43 22.69
C ASP A 216 10.83 1.02 23.12
N TYR A 217 9.98 1.21 24.13
CA TYR A 217 9.65 2.53 24.66
C TYR A 217 10.26 2.75 26.07
N ASP A 218 10.98 1.76 26.63
CA ASP A 218 11.59 1.82 27.96
C ASP A 218 13.01 2.39 27.91
#